data_82fa52f969d99ad3ee4b4b43973334d5
#
_entry.id   82fa52f969d99ad3ee4b4b43973334d5
#
_cell.length_a   1.000
_cell.length_b   1.000
_cell.length_c   1.000
_cell.angle_alpha   90.00
_cell.angle_beta   90.00
_cell.angle_gamma   90.00
#
_symmetry.space_group_name_H-M   'P 1'
#
loop_
_entity.id
_entity.type
_entity.pdbx_description
1 polymer ?
#
loop_
_entity_poly.entity_id
_entity_poly.type
_entity_poly.pdbx_seq_one_letter_code
_entity_poly.pdbx_strand_id
1 'polypeptide(L)'
;MKTNNRKIGYSSNTANNYIDNKQAIYFLSTELEQQIRFENGQPTGEIIAYKSCFSQKGLPPFQVKFESEVVLPAYMAMVEFDKLEACEVGYNVYFRANGIKEIK
;
A
#
# COMPACT_ATOMS: atom_id res chain seq x y z
N MET A 1 1.71 -9.40 5.36
CA MET A 1 2.75 -10.10 4.58
C MET A 1 4.00 -10.25 5.42
N LYS A 2 4.62 -11.42 5.40
CA LYS A 2 5.80 -11.71 6.25
C LYS A 2 7.09 -11.30 5.54
N THR A 3 8.11 -10.93 6.33
CA THR A 3 9.41 -10.50 5.79
C THR A 3 10.26 -11.67 5.34
N ASN A 4 11.03 -11.47 4.27
CA ASN A 4 12.09 -12.39 3.84
C ASN A 4 13.43 -11.96 4.45
N ASN A 5 13.71 -10.66 4.37
CA ASN A 5 14.91 -10.06 4.91
C ASN A 5 14.52 -8.83 5.70
N ARG A 6 15.25 -8.56 6.77
CA ARG A 6 14.99 -7.39 7.58
C ARG A 6 15.83 -6.22 7.06
N LYS A 7 15.14 -5.17 6.60
CA LYS A 7 15.76 -3.92 6.15
C LYS A 7 15.07 -2.76 6.86
N ILE A 8 15.78 -1.65 6.98
CA ILE A 8 15.24 -0.46 7.64
C ILE A 8 14.85 0.57 6.60
N GLY A 9 13.64 1.16 6.78
CA GLY A 9 13.13 2.22 5.92
C GLY A 9 12.47 1.72 4.64
N TYR A 10 11.77 2.63 4.00
CA TYR A 10 11.08 2.36 2.75
C TYR A 10 12.04 2.39 1.56
N SER A 11 11.92 1.44 0.67
CA SER A 11 12.69 1.45 -0.57
C SER A 11 11.95 0.71 -1.68
N SER A 12 12.23 1.10 -2.93
CA SER A 12 11.70 0.42 -4.12
C SER A 12 12.24 -1.00 -4.22
N ASN A 13 13.50 -1.19 -3.85
CA ASN A 13 14.12 -2.52 -3.91
C ASN A 13 13.41 -3.48 -2.96
N THR A 14 13.02 -3.04 -1.78
CA THR A 14 12.28 -3.87 -0.84
C THR A 14 10.91 -4.23 -1.41
N ALA A 15 10.21 -3.26 -2.03
CA ALA A 15 8.93 -3.54 -2.67
C ALA A 15 9.08 -4.60 -3.77
N ASN A 16 10.12 -4.52 -4.58
CA ASN A 16 10.38 -5.45 -5.67
C ASN A 16 10.67 -6.88 -5.19
N ASN A 17 11.06 -7.04 -3.93
CA ASN A 17 11.26 -8.38 -3.34
C ASN A 17 9.95 -9.10 -3.07
N TYR A 18 8.83 -8.39 -2.98
CA TYR A 18 7.52 -8.95 -2.64
C TYR A 18 6.52 -8.83 -3.77
N ILE A 19 6.54 -7.72 -4.49
CA ILE A 19 5.58 -7.42 -5.56
C ILE A 19 6.30 -7.60 -6.90
N ASP A 20 5.75 -8.47 -7.76
CA ASP A 20 6.28 -8.68 -9.10
C ASP A 20 5.74 -7.58 -10.02
N ASN A 21 6.60 -6.69 -10.50
CA ASN A 21 6.18 -5.58 -11.37
C ASN A 21 5.76 -6.02 -12.77
N LYS A 22 5.94 -7.30 -13.10
CA LYS A 22 5.48 -7.88 -14.38
C LYS A 22 4.10 -8.50 -14.31
N GLN A 23 3.56 -8.64 -13.09
CA GLN A 23 2.23 -9.23 -12.87
C GLN A 23 1.23 -8.12 -12.61
N ALA A 24 -0.01 -8.32 -13.06
CA ALA A 24 -1.08 -7.37 -12.82
C ALA A 24 -1.39 -7.23 -11.34
N ILE A 25 -1.70 -6.01 -10.92
CA ILE A 25 -2.16 -5.69 -9.57
C ILE A 25 -3.59 -5.19 -9.69
N TYR A 26 -4.48 -5.69 -8.85
CA TYR A 26 -5.90 -5.36 -8.89
C TYR A 26 -6.33 -4.63 -7.63
N PHE A 27 -7.22 -3.64 -7.79
CA PHE A 27 -7.78 -2.87 -6.70
C PHE A 27 -8.93 -3.63 -6.06
N LEU A 28 -8.86 -3.84 -4.75
CA LEU A 28 -9.83 -4.66 -4.01
C LEU A 28 -10.73 -3.85 -3.09
N SER A 29 -10.60 -2.53 -3.02
CA SER A 29 -11.40 -1.72 -2.11
C SER A 29 -12.44 -0.94 -2.87
N THR A 30 -13.49 -0.51 -2.15
CA THR A 30 -14.51 0.39 -2.71
C THR A 30 -14.35 1.79 -2.16
N GLU A 31 -13.48 1.99 -1.19
CA GLU A 31 -13.23 3.28 -0.56
C GLU A 31 -11.81 3.36 -0.03
N LEU A 32 -11.33 4.58 0.21
CA LEU A 32 -10.07 4.80 0.88
C LEU A 32 -10.30 4.77 2.39
N GLU A 33 -9.52 3.92 3.07
CA GLU A 33 -9.50 3.91 4.52
C GLU A 33 -8.64 5.06 5.00
N GLN A 34 -9.18 5.88 5.91
CA GLN A 34 -8.44 7.01 6.50
C GLN A 34 -7.69 6.54 7.73
N GLN A 35 -6.41 6.89 7.79
CA GLN A 35 -5.60 6.65 8.98
C GLN A 35 -5.59 7.93 9.81
N ILE A 36 -6.10 7.83 11.04
CA ILE A 36 -6.23 8.96 11.96
C ILE A 36 -5.04 8.98 12.91
N ARG A 37 -4.55 10.18 13.19
CA ARG A 37 -3.49 10.36 14.18
C ARG A 37 -4.05 10.21 15.59
N PHE A 38 -3.31 9.51 16.44
CA PHE A 38 -3.63 9.35 17.87
C PHE A 38 -2.62 10.13 18.72
N GLU A 39 -3.13 10.76 19.78
CA GLU A 39 -2.32 11.38 20.81
C GLU A 39 -2.81 10.90 22.16
N ASN A 40 -1.89 10.43 23.01
CA ASN A 40 -2.21 9.93 24.35
C ASN A 40 -3.32 8.86 24.31
N GLY A 41 -3.32 8.02 23.27
CA GLY A 41 -4.30 6.96 23.10
C GLY A 41 -5.67 7.43 22.60
N GLN A 42 -5.82 8.71 22.28
CA GLN A 42 -7.07 9.29 21.79
C GLN A 42 -6.95 9.72 20.34
N PRO A 43 -8.00 9.51 19.52
CA PRO A 43 -7.98 10.01 18.15
C PRO A 43 -8.07 11.53 18.14
N THR A 44 -7.26 12.16 17.29
CA THR A 44 -7.22 13.63 17.18
C THR A 44 -8.15 14.17 16.12
N GLY A 45 -8.66 13.29 15.23
CA GLY A 45 -9.43 13.71 14.07
C GLY A 45 -8.57 14.12 12.90
N GLU A 46 -7.26 14.18 13.05
CA GLU A 46 -6.34 14.52 11.95
C GLU A 46 -6.07 13.28 11.10
N ILE A 47 -6.29 13.41 9.78
CA ILE A 47 -6.01 12.34 8.83
C ILE A 47 -4.55 12.45 8.40
N ILE A 48 -3.76 11.40 8.64
CA ILE A 48 -2.32 11.41 8.32
C ILE A 48 -1.99 10.57 7.11
N ALA A 49 -2.90 9.69 6.69
CA ALA A 49 -2.67 8.84 5.52
C ALA A 49 -3.98 8.20 5.07
N TYR A 50 -3.92 7.59 3.91
CA TYR A 50 -5.03 6.81 3.34
C TYR A 50 -4.50 5.43 2.96
N LYS A 51 -5.34 4.42 3.06
CA LYS A 51 -4.96 3.04 2.72
C LYS A 51 -6.02 2.38 1.85
N SER A 52 -5.58 1.47 1.00
CA SER A 52 -6.48 0.61 0.22
C SER A 52 -5.87 -0.77 0.05
N CYS A 53 -6.71 -1.74 -0.27
CA CYS A 53 -6.30 -3.13 -0.50
C CYS A 53 -6.11 -3.42 -1.97
N PHE A 54 -5.15 -4.29 -2.23
CA PHE A 54 -4.77 -4.71 -3.58
C PHE A 54 -4.46 -6.19 -3.59
N SER A 55 -4.50 -6.80 -4.78
CA SER A 55 -4.10 -8.20 -4.93
C SER A 55 -3.20 -8.37 -6.13
N GLN A 56 -2.34 -9.38 -6.04
CA GLN A 56 -1.52 -9.85 -7.13
C GLN A 56 -1.52 -11.36 -7.06
N LYS A 57 -1.57 -12.01 -8.22
CA LYS A 57 -1.54 -13.46 -8.28
C LYS A 57 -0.32 -14.02 -7.55
N GLY A 58 -0.54 -14.98 -6.68
CA GLY A 58 0.50 -15.62 -5.89
C GLY A 58 0.77 -14.96 -4.55
N LEU A 59 0.06 -13.87 -4.22
CA LEU A 59 0.22 -13.16 -2.95
C LEU A 59 -1.11 -13.05 -2.21
N PRO A 60 -1.07 -13.02 -0.87
CA PRO A 60 -2.27 -12.63 -0.12
C PRO A 60 -2.58 -11.16 -0.39
N PRO A 61 -3.82 -10.71 -0.18
CA PRO A 61 -4.15 -9.30 -0.31
C PRO A 61 -3.23 -8.45 0.56
N PHE A 62 -2.86 -7.28 0.06
CA PHE A 62 -1.97 -6.36 0.77
C PHE A 62 -2.50 -4.94 0.73
N GLN A 63 -2.10 -4.15 1.71
CA GLN A 63 -2.49 -2.74 1.80
C GLN A 63 -1.35 -1.84 1.35
N VAL A 64 -1.70 -0.74 0.69
CA VAL A 64 -0.75 0.31 0.30
C VAL A 64 -1.21 1.62 0.92
N LYS A 65 -0.28 2.32 1.55
CA LYS A 65 -0.52 3.61 2.19
C LYS A 65 -0.19 4.74 1.21
N PHE A 66 -1.05 5.76 1.20
CA PHE A 66 -0.85 6.99 0.45
C PHE A 66 -0.88 8.17 1.42
N GLU A 67 0.06 9.09 1.30
CA GLU A 67 0.10 10.27 2.18
C GLU A 67 -0.95 11.31 1.81
N SER A 68 -1.39 11.30 0.55
CA SER A 68 -2.43 12.20 0.05
C SER A 68 -3.62 11.41 -0.44
N GLU A 69 -4.79 12.04 -0.45
CA GLU A 69 -5.98 11.42 -1.03
C GLU A 69 -5.77 11.20 -2.53
N VAL A 70 -6.02 9.97 -2.98
CA VAL A 70 -5.89 9.60 -4.39
C VAL A 70 -7.26 9.31 -4.98
N VAL A 71 -7.36 9.46 -6.31
CA VAL A 71 -8.60 9.10 -7.02
C VAL A 71 -8.67 7.58 -7.11
N LEU A 72 -9.77 7.02 -6.59
CA LEU A 72 -9.92 5.56 -6.57
C LEU A 72 -10.23 5.02 -7.97
N PRO A 73 -9.54 3.94 -8.37
CA PRO A 73 -9.93 3.21 -9.58
C PRO A 73 -11.25 2.46 -9.35
N ALA A 74 -11.79 1.89 -10.41
CA ALA A 74 -12.96 1.02 -10.29
C ALA A 74 -12.56 -0.26 -9.51
N TYR A 75 -13.52 -0.82 -8.79
CA TYR A 75 -13.31 -2.06 -8.06
C TYR A 75 -12.86 -3.17 -9.01
N MET A 76 -11.82 -3.88 -8.64
CA MET A 76 -11.18 -4.95 -9.43
C MET A 76 -10.45 -4.45 -10.68
N ALA A 77 -10.31 -3.12 -10.85
CA ALA A 77 -9.52 -2.57 -11.94
C ALA A 77 -8.05 -2.91 -11.79
N MET A 78 -7.38 -3.08 -12.91
CA MET A 78 -5.93 -3.25 -12.95
C MET A 78 -5.27 -1.89 -12.71
N VAL A 79 -4.25 -1.85 -11.85
CA VAL A 79 -3.61 -0.60 -11.46
C VAL A 79 -2.09 -0.70 -11.52
N GLU A 80 -1.46 0.47 -11.54
CA GLU A 80 -0.02 0.58 -11.28
C GLU A 80 0.20 1.72 -10.28
N PHE A 81 1.31 1.65 -9.57
CA PHE A 81 1.64 2.64 -8.54
C PHE A 81 2.71 3.59 -9.03
N ASP A 82 2.63 4.84 -8.54
CA ASP A 82 3.70 5.80 -8.69
C ASP A 82 4.60 5.67 -7.46
N LYS A 83 5.84 5.23 -7.69
CA LYS A 83 6.88 5.06 -6.66
C LYS A 83 6.43 4.14 -5.52
N LEU A 84 6.11 2.90 -5.84
CA LEU A 84 5.82 1.90 -4.82
C LEU A 84 7.08 1.58 -4.05
N GLU A 85 6.98 1.69 -2.73
CA GLU A 85 8.07 1.38 -1.80
C GLU A 85 7.54 0.49 -0.69
N ALA A 86 8.45 -0.24 -0.06
CA ALA A 86 8.10 -1.08 1.08
C ALA A 86 9.17 -0.98 2.15
N CYS A 87 8.75 -1.23 3.40
CA CYS A 87 9.68 -1.41 4.50
C CYS A 87 9.32 -2.65 5.29
N GLU A 88 10.32 -3.24 5.90
CA GLU A 88 10.15 -4.41 6.74
C GLU A 88 10.29 -4.00 8.20
N VAL A 89 9.26 -4.26 9.02
CA VAL A 89 9.26 -3.94 10.44
C VAL A 89 8.88 -5.21 11.19
N GLY A 90 9.84 -5.77 11.94
CA GLY A 90 9.62 -7.06 12.59
C GLY A 90 9.36 -8.14 11.56
N TYR A 91 8.19 -8.75 11.63
CA TYR A 91 7.77 -9.79 10.69
C TYR A 91 6.76 -9.30 9.66
N ASN A 92 6.54 -7.99 9.60
CA ASN A 92 5.54 -7.39 8.71
C ASN A 92 6.19 -6.57 7.62
N VAL A 93 5.53 -6.52 6.46
CA VAL A 93 5.91 -5.69 5.34
C VAL A 93 4.84 -4.62 5.17
N TYR A 94 5.26 -3.37 5.09
CA TYR A 94 4.36 -2.24 4.87
C TYR A 94 4.70 -1.60 3.53
N PHE A 95 3.67 -1.25 2.77
CA PHE A 95 3.82 -0.64 1.45
C PHE A 95 3.30 0.79 1.46
N ARG A 96 3.94 1.64 0.68
CA ARG A 96 3.45 3.01 0.42
C ARG A 96 3.74 3.38 -1.03
N ALA A 97 2.95 4.31 -1.56
CA ALA A 97 3.14 4.83 -2.91
C ALA A 97 2.75 6.31 -2.93
N ASN A 98 3.25 7.05 -3.92
CA ASN A 98 2.86 8.46 -4.10
C ASN A 98 1.50 8.58 -4.76
N GLY A 99 1.16 7.64 -5.62
CA GLY A 99 -0.11 7.68 -6.32
C GLY A 99 -0.45 6.34 -6.93
N ILE A 100 -1.62 6.29 -7.56
CA ILE A 100 -2.16 5.09 -8.18
C ILE A 100 -2.82 5.50 -9.49
N LYS A 101 -2.72 4.63 -10.49
CA LYS A 101 -3.27 4.87 -11.81
C LYS A 101 -3.95 3.61 -12.30
N GLU A 102 -5.16 3.75 -12.83
CA GLU A 102 -5.86 2.65 -13.47
C GLU A 102 -5.26 2.38 -14.85
N ILE A 103 -4.99 1.11 -15.14
CA ILE A 103 -4.47 0.69 -16.43
C ILE A 103 -5.65 0.21 -17.28
N LYS A 104 -5.75 0.74 -18.48
CA LYS A 104 -6.81 0.35 -19.40
C LYS A 104 -6.31 -0.63 -20.43
#